data_390032c63b009d6ef655d9d7027fa3b9
#
_entry.id   390032c63b009d6ef655d9d7027fa3b9
#
_cell.length_a   1.000
_cell.length_b   1.000
_cell.length_c   1.000
_cell.angle_alpha   90.00
_cell.angle_beta   90.00
_cell.angle_gamma   90.00
#
_symmetry.space_group_name_H-M   'P 1'
#
loop_
_entity.id
_entity.type
_entity.pdbx_description
1 polymer ?
#
loop_
_entity_poly.entity_id
_entity_poly.type
_entity_poly.pdbx_seq_one_letter_code
_entity_poly.pdbx_strand_id
1 'polypeptide(L)'
;MQIGFMLHVVAIGQATPTLTGDKANLLDMLKRSIIRYLPTLLLLASSLNGVVPSAKGQTKHRTYFQDPAVPMISLPTQFTSYRSNSDRRIPEAGQIDIARLKGPGCVRHIWLLPGDHTSLEVRVDDAPEPQIHVPLKPFFGIMHGLSPYPINCAAYSVFPNPLPGLPGTPGYNLYLPIPFAKSCRITLRGPKGERAVAMTDWHRYDNDYFLTPFRLHASHRLEKPSDPRGSYFEIADIKGSGFLAGVVIGYIQKNHSDMVFHTGGMTMLLDGETNPHVIRGHNVEDDFGFTWGFNDQQTRWAGCPWHVNRGRLDQDGVFYRFFGPDPVAFNSSLLFRTGSRGDDVESVAYYYLDVSASNTTRMVSPEEWEVVGLWPLNVKEDWERLVPLPKNTWPETVFEGDRPHKVHRLKSQRGWIDLQHVYFEKHHGATPLTMLNHAAYARTFIESSRVQKLQLKLSLDDTAVVWWNGKKAATLYHQEDFKTGLIEVKSIKGRNTLLIKTINTDAPMNKRMWAIHVAVELEENPSTFSGKEKKPGQGAKKKPKANK
;
A
#
# COMPACT_ATOMS: atom_id res chain seq x y z
N MET A 1 -18.68 -14.47 14.59
CA MET A 1 -20.11 -14.53 14.22
C MET A 1 -20.90 -14.03 15.42
N GLN A 2 -21.10 -12.72 15.49
CA GLN A 2 -21.89 -12.09 16.55
C GLN A 2 -23.34 -12.01 16.08
N ILE A 3 -24.22 -12.71 16.76
CA ILE A 3 -25.66 -12.58 16.58
C ILE A 3 -26.11 -11.40 17.46
N GLY A 4 -26.29 -10.24 16.81
CA GLY A 4 -26.87 -9.08 17.46
C GLY A 4 -28.37 -9.27 17.62
N PHE A 5 -28.86 -9.37 18.85
CA PHE A 5 -30.28 -9.26 19.16
C PHE A 5 -30.72 -7.80 18.93
N MET A 6 -31.43 -7.56 17.88
CA MET A 6 -32.10 -6.29 17.62
C MET A 6 -33.45 -6.30 18.34
N LEU A 7 -33.52 -5.69 19.53
CA LEU A 7 -34.78 -5.36 20.16
C LEU A 7 -35.40 -4.17 19.43
N HIS A 8 -36.41 -4.43 18.61
CA HIS A 8 -37.26 -3.36 18.07
C HIS A 8 -38.18 -2.88 19.19
N VAL A 9 -37.87 -1.74 19.78
CA VAL A 9 -38.85 -0.97 20.57
C VAL A 9 -39.66 -0.14 19.57
N VAL A 10 -40.88 -0.60 19.31
CA VAL A 10 -41.84 0.20 18.55
C VAL A 10 -42.37 1.28 19.48
N ALA A 11 -42.00 2.52 19.23
CA ALA A 11 -42.64 3.66 19.87
C ALA A 11 -44.06 3.82 19.29
N ILE A 12 -45.04 3.48 20.07
CA ILE A 12 -46.44 3.82 19.79
C ILE A 12 -46.71 5.18 20.41
N GLY A 13 -46.89 6.15 19.52
CA GLY A 13 -47.32 7.50 19.89
C GLY A 13 -48.78 7.49 20.43
N GLN A 14 -49.00 8.32 21.37
CA GLN A 14 -50.20 8.81 22.02
C GLN A 14 -51.54 8.44 21.33
N ALA A 15 -52.29 7.57 21.97
CA ALA A 15 -53.74 7.60 22.06
C ALA A 15 -54.16 6.78 23.27
N THR A 16 -54.65 7.43 24.28
CA THR A 16 -55.29 6.80 25.42
C THR A 16 -56.63 6.20 25.02
N PRO A 17 -56.83 4.88 25.23
CA PRO A 17 -58.12 4.39 25.72
C PRO A 17 -57.93 3.60 27.01
N THR A 18 -58.84 3.83 27.92
CA THR A 18 -59.08 3.10 29.16
C THR A 18 -59.19 1.59 28.87
N LEU A 19 -58.25 0.81 29.31
CA LEU A 19 -58.30 -0.66 29.36
C LEU A 19 -58.50 -1.11 30.80
N THR A 20 -59.76 -1.33 31.15
CA THR A 20 -60.19 -2.24 32.20
C THR A 20 -60.40 -3.60 31.54
N GLY A 21 -59.56 -4.59 31.80
CA GLY A 21 -59.79 -5.94 31.30
C GLY A 21 -58.50 -6.79 31.22
N ASP A 22 -58.40 -7.71 32.16
CA ASP A 22 -57.64 -8.96 32.12
C ASP A 22 -56.11 -8.96 31.98
N LYS A 23 -55.44 -8.66 33.06
CA LYS A 23 -54.05 -9.05 33.30
C LYS A 23 -53.83 -10.57 33.30
N ALA A 24 -54.89 -11.38 33.53
CA ALA A 24 -54.82 -12.83 33.56
C ALA A 24 -54.56 -13.45 32.19
N ASN A 25 -55.09 -12.88 31.11
CA ASN A 25 -54.92 -13.40 29.74
C ASN A 25 -53.52 -13.17 29.17
N LEU A 26 -52.85 -12.07 29.55
CA LEU A 26 -51.49 -11.78 29.09
C LEU A 26 -50.45 -12.71 29.72
N LEU A 27 -50.67 -13.04 31.02
CA LEU A 27 -49.79 -13.97 31.77
C LEU A 27 -49.90 -15.41 31.24
N ASP A 28 -51.11 -15.82 30.83
CA ASP A 28 -51.39 -17.16 30.30
C ASP A 28 -50.83 -17.30 28.86
N MET A 29 -50.90 -16.26 28.03
CA MET A 29 -50.24 -16.21 26.72
C MET A 29 -48.72 -16.28 26.84
N LEU A 30 -48.10 -15.56 27.77
CA LEU A 30 -46.66 -15.61 28.01
C LEU A 30 -46.21 -16.99 28.51
N LYS A 31 -46.99 -17.64 29.43
CA LYS A 31 -46.69 -19.00 29.89
C LYS A 31 -46.78 -20.03 28.76
N ARG A 32 -47.79 -19.95 27.89
CA ARG A 32 -47.93 -20.87 26.75
C ARG A 32 -46.83 -20.68 25.71
N SER A 33 -46.34 -19.47 25.49
CA SER A 33 -45.18 -19.20 24.63
C SER A 33 -43.88 -19.76 25.22
N ILE A 34 -43.64 -19.57 26.52
CA ILE A 34 -42.42 -20.09 27.17
C ILE A 34 -42.37 -21.61 27.15
N ILE A 35 -43.52 -22.28 27.43
CA ILE A 35 -43.59 -23.75 27.42
C ILE A 35 -43.40 -24.32 26.00
N ARG A 36 -43.78 -23.58 24.96
CA ARG A 36 -43.68 -24.04 23.55
C ARG A 36 -42.25 -23.99 23.00
N TYR A 37 -41.41 -23.13 23.55
CA TYR A 37 -40.02 -22.94 23.05
C TYR A 37 -38.95 -23.48 24.01
N LEU A 38 -39.32 -23.92 25.21
CA LEU A 38 -38.39 -24.52 26.18
C LEU A 38 -37.67 -25.78 25.65
N PRO A 39 -38.30 -26.69 24.90
CA PRO A 39 -37.61 -27.85 24.34
C PRO A 39 -36.60 -27.47 23.25
N THR A 40 -36.88 -26.42 22.47
CA THR A 40 -35.99 -25.94 21.39
C THR A 40 -34.76 -25.22 21.95
N LEU A 41 -34.92 -24.49 23.06
CA LEU A 41 -33.80 -23.86 23.77
C LEU A 41 -32.91 -24.89 24.49
N LEU A 42 -33.49 -25.96 25.06
CA LEU A 42 -32.73 -27.07 25.67
C LEU A 42 -31.98 -27.92 24.63
N LEU A 43 -32.54 -28.11 23.44
CA LEU A 43 -31.85 -28.79 22.33
C LEU A 43 -30.71 -27.94 21.74
N LEU A 44 -30.81 -26.61 21.70
CA LEU A 44 -29.73 -25.72 21.33
C LEU A 44 -28.63 -25.66 22.39
N ALA A 45 -28.95 -25.77 23.66
CA ALA A 45 -27.94 -25.80 24.73
C ALA A 45 -27.19 -27.14 24.81
N SER A 46 -27.80 -28.25 24.41
CA SER A 46 -27.15 -29.57 24.41
C SER A 46 -26.27 -29.80 23.18
N SER A 47 -26.50 -29.10 22.08
CA SER A 47 -25.62 -29.14 20.88
C SER A 47 -24.34 -28.29 21.01
N LEU A 48 -24.23 -27.46 22.06
CA LEU A 48 -23.05 -26.64 22.36
C LEU A 48 -21.99 -27.34 23.22
N ASN A 49 -22.29 -28.57 23.73
CA ASN A 49 -21.33 -29.38 24.46
C ASN A 49 -20.49 -30.33 23.56
N GLY A 50 -20.47 -30.07 22.25
CA GLY A 50 -19.49 -30.70 21.36
C GLY A 50 -18.09 -30.25 21.75
N VAL A 51 -17.26 -31.22 22.14
CA VAL A 51 -15.85 -31.10 22.48
C VAL A 51 -15.15 -30.20 21.46
N VAL A 52 -14.86 -28.98 21.86
CA VAL A 52 -13.92 -28.11 21.12
C VAL A 52 -12.55 -28.76 21.29
N PRO A 53 -11.90 -29.23 20.22
CA PRO A 53 -10.55 -29.70 20.35
C PRO A 53 -9.70 -28.57 20.90
N SER A 54 -9.07 -28.80 22.04
CA SER A 54 -8.09 -27.89 22.62
C SER A 54 -6.98 -27.67 21.59
N ALA A 55 -7.04 -26.56 20.87
CA ALA A 55 -5.95 -26.10 20.04
C ALA A 55 -4.80 -25.69 20.96
N LYS A 56 -3.90 -26.63 21.23
CA LYS A 56 -2.62 -26.32 21.83
C LYS A 56 -1.88 -25.37 20.87
N GLY A 57 -1.64 -24.14 21.33
CA GLY A 57 -0.61 -23.28 20.74
C GLY A 57 -1.06 -22.10 19.89
N GLN A 58 -2.31 -21.63 19.94
CA GLN A 58 -2.59 -20.28 19.48
C GLN A 58 -2.28 -19.28 20.60
N THR A 59 -1.11 -18.66 20.54
CA THR A 59 -0.88 -17.38 21.20
C THR A 59 -1.98 -16.43 20.76
N LYS A 60 -2.89 -16.08 21.66
CA LYS A 60 -3.92 -15.07 21.42
C LYS A 60 -3.19 -13.73 21.30
N HIS A 61 -2.78 -13.38 20.10
CA HIS A 61 -2.32 -12.03 19.81
C HIS A 61 -3.51 -11.09 19.96
N ARG A 62 -3.58 -10.39 21.08
CA ARG A 62 -4.49 -9.25 21.19
C ARG A 62 -3.87 -8.12 20.37
N THR A 63 -4.53 -7.77 19.27
CA THR A 63 -4.22 -6.58 18.49
C THR A 63 -4.30 -5.36 19.39
N TYR A 64 -3.18 -4.72 19.61
CA TYR A 64 -3.08 -3.49 20.41
C TYR A 64 -3.39 -2.27 19.53
N PHE A 65 -4.54 -2.28 18.89
CA PHE A 65 -5.10 -1.05 18.40
C PHE A 65 -5.75 -0.35 19.58
N GLN A 66 -5.26 0.83 19.87
CA GLN A 66 -5.98 1.73 20.73
C GLN A 66 -7.21 2.17 19.93
N ASP A 67 -8.31 1.45 20.10
CA ASP A 67 -9.60 1.92 19.62
C ASP A 67 -9.81 3.30 20.23
N PRO A 68 -9.93 4.38 19.42
CA PRO A 68 -10.16 5.71 19.95
C PRO A 68 -11.49 5.83 20.72
N ALA A 69 -12.38 4.85 20.59
CA ALA A 69 -13.59 4.74 21.40
C ALA A 69 -13.37 4.06 22.76
N VAL A 70 -12.22 3.38 22.97
CA VAL A 70 -11.94 2.76 24.29
C VAL A 70 -11.54 3.84 25.28
N PRO A 71 -12.28 4.01 26.40
CA PRO A 71 -11.92 4.96 27.43
C PRO A 71 -10.52 4.69 27.98
N MET A 72 -9.73 5.75 28.26
CA MET A 72 -8.37 5.62 28.79
C MET A 72 -8.31 4.79 30.10
N ILE A 73 -9.38 4.76 30.88
CA ILE A 73 -9.50 3.98 32.12
C ILE A 73 -9.55 2.46 31.89
N SER A 74 -9.77 1.99 30.65
CA SER A 74 -9.75 0.56 30.31
C SER A 74 -8.38 0.07 29.81
N LEU A 75 -7.34 0.90 29.87
CA LEU A 75 -5.97 0.48 29.56
C LEU A 75 -5.52 -0.61 30.53
N PRO A 76 -4.74 -1.61 30.05
CA PRO A 76 -4.16 -2.62 30.91
C PRO A 76 -3.25 -1.97 31.97
N THR A 77 -3.31 -2.47 33.21
CA THR A 77 -2.51 -1.96 34.33
C THR A 77 -1.14 -2.66 34.46
N GLN A 78 -0.82 -3.63 33.60
CA GLN A 78 0.42 -4.43 33.68
C GLN A 78 1.54 -3.81 32.86
N PHE A 79 1.80 -2.54 33.11
CA PHE A 79 2.95 -1.82 32.56
C PHE A 79 3.42 -0.72 33.50
N THR A 80 4.68 -0.32 33.34
CA THR A 80 5.24 0.85 33.99
C THR A 80 5.49 1.94 32.94
N SER A 81 5.04 3.16 33.23
CA SER A 81 5.25 4.31 32.37
C SER A 81 6.62 4.93 32.61
N TYR A 82 7.31 5.28 31.53
CA TYR A 82 8.62 5.91 31.55
C TYR A 82 8.67 7.08 30.58
N ARG A 83 9.60 8.01 30.85
CA ARG A 83 9.99 9.08 29.93
C ARG A 83 11.49 9.08 29.74
N SER A 84 11.95 9.14 28.48
CA SER A 84 13.32 9.47 28.13
C SER A 84 13.36 10.89 27.61
N ASN A 85 14.35 11.66 28.06
CA ASN A 85 14.57 13.05 27.65
C ASN A 85 15.92 13.17 26.93
N SER A 86 15.94 14.01 25.90
CA SER A 86 17.15 14.48 25.24
C SER A 86 17.07 16.00 25.10
N ASP A 87 18.12 16.70 25.58
CA ASP A 87 18.32 18.12 25.35
C ASP A 87 19.77 18.31 24.90
N ARG A 88 20.02 17.97 23.65
CA ARG A 88 21.37 17.91 23.08
C ARG A 88 21.37 18.45 21.64
N ARG A 89 22.56 18.50 21.09
CA ARG A 89 22.80 18.80 19.67
C ARG A 89 23.47 17.61 18.98
N ILE A 90 23.28 17.50 17.69
CA ILE A 90 23.92 16.47 16.88
C ILE A 90 25.43 16.72 16.89
N PRO A 91 26.24 15.72 17.29
CA PRO A 91 27.71 15.83 17.34
C PRO A 91 28.33 15.75 15.95
N GLU A 92 29.66 15.81 15.87
CA GLU A 92 30.46 15.66 14.64
C GLU A 92 30.16 14.36 13.90
N ALA A 93 29.80 13.28 14.62
CA ALA A 93 29.42 11.98 14.03
C ALA A 93 28.11 12.01 13.23
N GLY A 94 27.42 13.15 13.16
CA GLY A 94 26.22 13.34 12.35
C GLY A 94 24.97 12.62 12.87
N GLN A 95 25.01 12.05 14.07
CA GLN A 95 23.88 11.33 14.66
C GLN A 95 23.90 11.33 16.18
N ILE A 96 22.71 11.22 16.78
CA ILE A 96 22.55 11.11 18.23
C ILE A 96 21.31 10.30 18.59
N ASP A 97 21.45 9.38 19.54
CA ASP A 97 20.29 8.67 20.08
C ASP A 97 19.55 9.56 21.07
N ILE A 98 18.28 9.79 20.80
CA ILE A 98 17.38 10.53 21.70
C ILE A 98 16.66 9.59 22.68
N ALA A 99 16.57 8.29 22.35
CA ALA A 99 16.10 7.25 23.25
C ALA A 99 16.78 5.91 22.98
N ARG A 100 17.08 5.17 24.06
CA ARG A 100 17.51 3.76 24.05
C ARG A 100 16.70 3.02 25.10
N LEU A 101 15.76 2.22 24.67
CA LEU A 101 14.76 1.59 25.50
C LEU A 101 14.97 0.07 25.53
N LYS A 102 14.77 -0.53 26.71
CA LYS A 102 14.85 -1.99 26.91
C LYS A 102 13.45 -2.56 27.09
N GLY A 103 13.08 -3.50 26.23
CA GLY A 103 11.75 -4.13 26.19
C GLY A 103 11.54 -5.30 27.15
N PRO A 104 10.36 -5.94 27.04
CA PRO A 104 9.29 -5.63 26.09
C PRO A 104 8.57 -4.31 26.40
N GLY A 105 8.09 -3.62 25.37
CA GLY A 105 7.41 -2.34 25.58
C GLY A 105 6.82 -1.71 24.32
N CYS A 106 6.34 -0.49 24.48
CA CYS A 106 5.78 0.30 23.38
C CYS A 106 6.02 1.80 23.61
N VAL A 107 6.61 2.49 22.63
CA VAL A 107 6.59 3.96 22.62
C VAL A 107 5.18 4.42 22.33
N ARG A 108 4.68 5.35 23.13
CA ARG A 108 3.31 5.85 23.06
C ARG A 108 3.21 7.27 22.54
N HIS A 109 4.25 8.06 22.80
CA HIS A 109 4.33 9.44 22.36
C HIS A 109 5.80 9.85 22.21
N ILE A 110 6.09 10.62 21.18
CA ILE A 110 7.37 11.30 21.02
C ILE A 110 7.08 12.76 20.73
N TRP A 111 7.57 13.67 21.58
CA TRP A 111 7.67 15.08 21.27
C TRP A 111 9.08 15.40 20.82
N LEU A 112 9.22 16.18 19.74
CA LEU A 112 10.49 16.54 19.11
C LEU A 112 10.57 18.05 18.86
N LEU A 113 11.74 18.61 19.12
CA LEU A 113 12.16 19.93 18.67
C LEU A 113 13.51 19.77 17.95
N PRO A 114 13.50 19.28 16.70
CA PRO A 114 14.71 18.97 15.93
C PRO A 114 15.22 20.20 15.18
N GLY A 115 16.42 20.10 14.61
CA GLY A 115 16.88 21.01 13.57
C GLY A 115 16.20 20.74 12.21
N ASP A 116 16.33 21.70 11.31
CA ASP A 116 15.60 21.69 10.02
C ASP A 116 16.02 20.60 9.04
N HIS A 117 17.27 20.13 9.14
CA HIS A 117 17.88 19.17 8.21
C HIS A 117 18.10 17.80 8.85
N THR A 118 17.17 17.40 9.72
CA THR A 118 17.28 16.14 10.44
C THR A 118 16.45 15.03 9.75
N SER A 119 16.90 13.79 9.92
CA SER A 119 16.13 12.58 9.63
C SER A 119 15.90 11.78 10.91
N LEU A 120 14.79 11.06 10.93
CA LEU A 120 14.39 10.15 11.99
C LEU A 120 14.78 8.73 11.61
N GLU A 121 15.54 8.06 12.49
CA GLU A 121 15.78 6.62 12.42
C GLU A 121 15.19 5.95 13.65
N VAL A 122 14.40 4.88 13.43
CA VAL A 122 13.90 4.02 14.50
C VAL A 122 14.29 2.59 14.19
N ARG A 123 14.98 1.96 15.14
CA ARG A 123 15.39 0.56 15.08
C ARG A 123 14.85 -0.18 16.28
N VAL A 124 14.08 -1.24 16.05
CA VAL A 124 13.52 -2.08 17.11
C VAL A 124 14.06 -3.50 17.02
N ASP A 125 14.16 -4.15 18.18
CA ASP A 125 14.49 -5.57 18.32
C ASP A 125 15.84 -5.97 17.71
N ASP A 126 16.81 -5.04 17.70
CA ASP A 126 18.15 -5.21 17.16
C ASP A 126 18.18 -5.62 15.68
N ALA A 127 17.12 -5.25 14.93
CA ALA A 127 17.03 -5.55 13.51
C ALA A 127 18.24 -5.00 12.72
N PRO A 128 18.72 -5.69 11.68
CA PRO A 128 19.89 -5.25 10.91
C PRO A 128 19.64 -3.91 10.21
N GLU A 129 18.41 -3.68 9.72
CA GLU A 129 17.99 -2.43 9.11
C GLU A 129 16.97 -1.70 10.00
N PRO A 130 16.96 -0.37 9.99
CA PRO A 130 15.96 0.40 10.72
C PRO A 130 14.59 0.23 10.07
N GLN A 131 13.55 0.15 10.87
CA GLN A 131 12.16 0.12 10.40
C GLN A 131 11.70 1.48 9.88
N ILE A 132 12.28 2.55 10.42
CA ILE A 132 12.04 3.92 9.96
C ILE A 132 13.38 4.58 9.71
N HIS A 133 13.57 5.10 8.49
CA HIS A 133 14.69 5.97 8.14
C HIS A 133 14.21 6.98 7.10
N VAL A 134 13.68 8.11 7.56
CA VAL A 134 13.01 9.10 6.72
C VAL A 134 13.41 10.52 7.10
N PRO A 135 13.42 11.49 6.17
CA PRO A 135 13.56 12.90 6.51
C PRO A 135 12.44 13.30 7.48
N LEU A 136 12.80 14.05 8.53
CA LEU A 136 11.87 14.30 9.63
C LEU A 136 10.67 15.16 9.21
N LYS A 137 10.89 16.21 8.43
CA LYS A 137 9.81 17.07 7.94
C LYS A 137 8.77 16.29 7.14
N PRO A 138 9.12 15.53 6.08
CA PRO A 138 8.18 14.67 5.36
C PRO A 138 7.50 13.63 6.27
N PHE A 139 8.23 13.04 7.23
CA PHE A 139 7.63 12.11 8.19
C PHE A 139 6.47 12.72 8.98
N PHE A 140 6.48 14.01 9.21
CA PHE A 140 5.40 14.76 9.87
C PHE A 140 4.54 15.57 8.87
N GLY A 141 4.55 15.23 7.60
CA GLY A 141 3.69 15.85 6.60
C GLY A 141 4.11 17.23 6.12
N ILE A 142 5.31 17.70 6.44
CA ILE A 142 5.88 18.93 5.86
C ILE A 142 6.67 18.57 4.61
N MET A 143 5.98 18.59 3.48
CA MET A 143 6.48 18.10 2.19
C MET A 143 7.22 19.16 1.39
N HIS A 144 8.00 18.72 0.39
CA HIS A 144 8.70 19.56 -0.61
C HIS A 144 9.60 20.65 -0.04
N GLY A 145 10.07 20.49 1.22
CA GLY A 145 10.88 21.51 1.89
C GLY A 145 10.09 22.76 2.29
N LEU A 146 8.78 22.71 2.33
CA LEU A 146 7.91 23.81 2.76
C LEU A 146 8.24 24.25 4.20
N SER A 147 7.87 25.50 4.49
CA SER A 147 7.85 25.97 5.87
C SER A 147 6.80 25.22 6.68
N PRO A 148 7.06 24.94 7.97
CA PRO A 148 6.10 24.23 8.80
C PRO A 148 4.74 24.94 8.92
N TYR A 149 3.68 24.19 8.82
CA TYR A 149 2.28 24.58 8.97
C TYR A 149 1.58 23.70 10.02
N PRO A 150 0.45 24.13 10.59
CA PRO A 150 -0.27 23.35 11.59
C PRO A 150 -0.81 22.04 11.02
N ILE A 151 -0.56 20.93 11.70
CA ILE A 151 -1.14 19.63 11.39
C ILE A 151 -1.71 19.04 12.68
N ASN A 152 -2.92 18.48 12.60
CA ASN A 152 -3.57 17.84 13.74
C ASN A 152 -4.38 16.61 13.27
N CYS A 153 -3.78 15.43 13.38
CA CYS A 153 -4.41 14.17 13.01
C CYS A 153 -4.22 13.10 14.10
N ALA A 154 -4.76 11.91 13.88
CA ALA A 154 -4.65 10.82 14.84
C ALA A 154 -3.22 10.30 15.05
N ALA A 155 -2.38 10.41 14.03
CA ALA A 155 -1.02 9.84 14.02
C ALA A 155 0.02 10.80 14.58
N TYR A 156 -0.13 12.07 14.29
CA TYR A 156 0.82 13.10 14.72
C TYR A 156 0.21 14.50 14.70
N SER A 157 0.91 15.43 15.35
CA SER A 157 0.61 16.85 15.23
C SER A 157 1.89 17.67 15.06
N VAL A 158 1.75 18.79 14.36
CA VAL A 158 2.81 19.79 14.17
C VAL A 158 2.30 21.13 14.66
N PHE A 159 3.00 21.71 15.63
CA PHE A 159 2.69 23.02 16.19
C PHE A 159 3.78 24.02 15.79
N PRO A 160 3.57 24.86 14.77
CA PRO A 160 4.49 25.92 14.43
C PRO A 160 4.76 26.83 15.61
N ASN A 161 5.96 27.43 15.66
CA ASN A 161 6.30 28.36 16.73
C ASN A 161 5.31 29.56 16.75
N PRO A 162 4.62 29.82 17.86
CA PRO A 162 3.67 30.90 17.96
C PRO A 162 4.31 32.28 18.16
N LEU A 163 5.63 32.35 18.45
CA LEU A 163 6.30 33.59 18.81
C LEU A 163 6.86 34.31 17.57
N PRO A 164 6.36 35.51 17.23
CA PRO A 164 6.86 36.28 16.10
C PRO A 164 8.36 36.63 16.28
N GLY A 165 9.12 36.57 15.19
CA GLY A 165 10.51 36.99 15.16
C GLY A 165 11.54 36.03 15.80
N LEU A 166 11.08 34.92 16.38
CA LEU A 166 11.98 33.86 16.77
C LEU A 166 12.07 32.82 15.63
N PRO A 167 13.26 32.47 15.17
CA PRO A 167 13.44 31.35 14.25
C PRO A 167 12.96 30.09 14.97
N GLY A 168 11.75 29.65 14.61
CA GLY A 168 11.07 28.64 15.38
C GLY A 168 11.01 27.29 14.68
N THR A 169 11.76 26.36 15.21
CA THR A 169 11.48 24.95 14.95
C THR A 169 10.11 24.61 15.54
N PRO A 170 9.19 23.99 14.79
CA PRO A 170 7.91 23.56 15.32
C PRO A 170 8.07 22.43 16.33
N GLY A 171 7.10 22.29 17.23
CA GLY A 171 6.94 21.09 18.03
C GLY A 171 6.30 19.99 17.20
N TYR A 172 6.99 18.87 17.04
CA TYR A 172 6.47 17.68 16.38
C TYR A 172 6.02 16.65 17.42
N ASN A 173 4.86 16.07 17.27
CA ASN A 173 4.32 15.05 18.18
C ASN A 173 3.91 13.81 17.38
N LEU A 174 4.45 12.65 17.73
CA LEU A 174 4.09 11.36 17.16
C LEU A 174 3.27 10.55 18.17
N TYR A 175 2.12 10.04 17.73
CA TYR A 175 1.21 9.21 18.54
C TYR A 175 1.07 7.77 18.00
N LEU A 176 1.64 7.46 16.82
CA LEU A 176 1.66 6.08 16.32
C LEU A 176 2.45 5.19 17.27
N PRO A 177 1.87 4.09 17.78
CA PRO A 177 2.56 3.18 18.68
C PRO A 177 3.79 2.55 18.03
N ILE A 178 4.91 2.46 18.78
CA ILE A 178 6.12 1.74 18.34
C ILE A 178 6.34 0.56 19.29
N PRO A 179 5.75 -0.61 19.03
CA PRO A 179 5.95 -1.81 19.84
C PRO A 179 7.33 -2.41 19.59
N PHE A 180 7.94 -2.96 20.65
CA PHE A 180 9.23 -3.66 20.58
C PHE A 180 9.33 -4.77 21.64
N ALA A 181 9.95 -5.90 21.26
CA ALA A 181 10.09 -7.06 22.15
C ALA A 181 11.37 -6.96 23.01
N LYS A 182 12.47 -6.52 22.41
CA LYS A 182 13.79 -6.50 23.06
C LYS A 182 14.30 -5.10 23.32
N SER A 183 14.31 -4.28 22.27
CA SER A 183 14.90 -2.94 22.32
C SER A 183 14.24 -1.98 21.36
N CYS A 184 14.29 -0.68 21.67
CA CYS A 184 13.95 0.37 20.73
C CYS A 184 15.01 1.48 20.84
N ARG A 185 15.65 1.80 19.70
CA ARG A 185 16.58 2.89 19.55
C ARG A 185 16.01 3.93 18.60
N ILE A 186 15.91 5.16 19.06
CA ILE A 186 15.44 6.31 18.28
C ILE A 186 16.61 7.27 18.12
N THR A 187 16.99 7.55 16.87
CA THR A 187 18.16 8.34 16.50
C THR A 187 17.73 9.50 15.60
N LEU A 188 18.26 10.68 15.87
CA LEU A 188 18.23 11.79 14.93
C LEU A 188 19.57 11.87 14.19
N ARG A 189 19.52 12.01 12.87
CA ARG A 189 20.68 12.20 12.00
C ARG A 189 20.59 13.56 11.32
N GLY A 190 21.71 14.23 11.17
CA GLY A 190 21.75 15.53 10.52
C GLY A 190 23.09 16.23 10.71
N PRO A 191 23.20 17.48 10.25
CA PRO A 191 24.40 18.28 10.40
C PRO A 191 24.79 18.49 11.89
N LYS A 192 26.09 18.62 12.13
CA LYS A 192 26.64 19.01 13.45
C LYS A 192 25.98 20.30 13.95
N GLY A 193 25.65 20.32 15.23
CA GLY A 193 25.06 21.48 15.88
C GLY A 193 23.55 21.60 15.79
N GLU A 194 22.87 20.83 14.90
CA GLU A 194 21.42 20.78 14.83
C GLU A 194 20.81 20.30 16.17
N ARG A 195 19.63 20.85 16.50
CA ARG A 195 18.93 20.49 17.75
C ARG A 195 18.49 19.03 17.74
N ALA A 196 18.57 18.38 18.89
CA ALA A 196 18.08 17.03 19.14
C ALA A 196 17.38 16.99 20.51
N VAL A 197 16.37 17.87 20.65
CA VAL A 197 15.57 17.96 21.88
C VAL A 197 14.34 17.07 21.71
N ALA A 198 14.12 16.19 22.68
CA ALA A 198 13.05 15.22 22.60
C ALA A 198 12.56 14.77 23.99
N MET A 199 11.28 14.43 24.05
CA MET A 199 10.67 13.64 25.12
C MET A 199 10.03 12.40 24.47
N THR A 200 10.37 11.22 24.99
CA THR A 200 9.84 9.94 24.53
C THR A 200 9.11 9.28 25.68
N ASP A 201 7.79 9.20 25.60
CA ASP A 201 6.94 8.53 26.57
C ASP A 201 6.68 7.10 26.10
N TRP A 202 6.93 6.14 26.98
CA TRP A 202 6.80 4.74 26.65
C TRP A 202 6.35 3.89 27.83
N HIS A 203 5.74 2.75 27.51
CA HIS A 203 5.35 1.74 28.48
C HIS A 203 6.33 0.57 28.39
N ARG A 204 6.88 0.17 29.53
CA ARG A 204 7.55 -1.12 29.67
C ARG A 204 6.56 -2.12 30.18
N TYR A 205 6.42 -3.23 29.51
CA TYR A 205 5.53 -4.32 29.91
C TYR A 205 6.24 -5.24 30.90
N ASP A 206 5.49 -5.80 31.87
CA ASP A 206 6.03 -6.74 32.83
C ASP A 206 6.29 -8.12 32.22
N ASN A 207 5.64 -8.41 31.10
CA ASN A 207 5.80 -9.61 30.30
C ASN A 207 5.41 -9.31 28.82
N ASP A 208 5.53 -10.34 27.96
CA ASP A 208 5.24 -10.23 26.54
C ASP A 208 3.74 -10.39 26.18
N TYR A 209 2.87 -10.61 27.15
CA TYR A 209 1.43 -10.83 26.94
C TYR A 209 0.74 -9.69 26.17
N PHE A 210 1.17 -8.44 26.39
CA PHE A 210 0.64 -7.26 25.72
C PHE A 210 1.39 -6.90 24.44
N LEU A 211 2.40 -7.66 24.09
CA LEU A 211 3.23 -7.39 22.92
C LEU A 211 2.51 -7.88 21.68
N THR A 212 2.33 -6.97 20.72
CA THR A 212 1.89 -7.31 19.37
C THR A 212 3.07 -7.78 18.51
N PRO A 213 2.88 -8.70 17.54
CA PRO A 213 3.92 -9.06 16.60
C PRO A 213 4.24 -7.94 15.59
N PHE A 214 3.39 -6.92 15.50
CA PHE A 214 3.53 -5.85 14.53
C PHE A 214 4.60 -4.84 14.92
N ARG A 215 5.40 -4.39 13.93
CA ARG A 215 6.39 -3.32 14.07
C ARG A 215 6.07 -2.19 13.11
N LEU A 216 6.14 -0.95 13.62
CA LEU A 216 5.91 0.24 12.81
C LEU A 216 7.06 0.46 11.83
N HIS A 217 6.72 0.67 10.58
CA HIS A 217 7.61 1.05 9.48
C HIS A 217 7.12 2.34 8.82
N ALA A 218 8.04 3.02 8.14
CA ALA A 218 7.70 4.11 7.24
C ALA A 218 8.60 4.09 6.00
N SER A 219 8.03 4.42 4.85
CA SER A 219 8.75 4.60 3.59
C SER A 219 8.51 5.99 3.03
N HIS A 220 9.58 6.64 2.57
CA HIS A 220 9.55 7.96 1.96
C HIS A 220 9.91 7.87 0.48
N ARG A 221 9.14 8.56 -0.35
CA ARG A 221 9.37 8.66 -1.80
C ARG A 221 9.28 10.11 -2.24
N LEU A 222 10.14 10.48 -3.17
CA LEU A 222 10.18 11.81 -3.77
C LEU A 222 10.57 11.68 -5.24
N GLU A 223 9.73 12.21 -6.13
CA GLU A 223 10.01 12.34 -7.55
C GLU A 223 9.79 13.79 -7.98
N LYS A 224 10.76 14.36 -8.69
CA LYS A 224 10.78 15.77 -9.15
C LYS A 224 11.33 15.87 -10.58
N PRO A 225 10.49 15.86 -11.60
CA PRO A 225 9.06 15.55 -11.57
C PRO A 225 8.83 14.03 -11.49
N SER A 226 7.58 13.65 -11.21
CA SER A 226 7.10 12.29 -11.38
C SER A 226 7.01 11.93 -12.87
N ASP A 227 6.86 10.64 -13.18
CA ASP A 227 6.63 10.20 -14.54
C ASP A 227 5.40 10.87 -15.16
N PRO A 228 5.36 11.01 -16.51
CA PRO A 228 4.22 11.63 -17.18
C PRO A 228 2.93 10.82 -17.00
N ARG A 229 1.81 11.41 -17.44
CA ARG A 229 0.49 10.78 -17.41
C ARG A 229 0.50 9.37 -18.02
N GLY A 230 -0.25 8.46 -17.42
CA GLY A 230 -0.31 7.04 -17.78
C GLY A 230 0.63 6.16 -16.96
N SER A 231 1.54 6.76 -16.23
CA SER A 231 2.40 6.11 -15.24
C SER A 231 1.80 6.17 -13.84
N TYR A 232 2.43 5.46 -12.90
CA TYR A 232 2.11 5.53 -11.49
C TYR A 232 3.29 6.07 -10.70
N PHE A 233 3.00 6.94 -9.74
CA PHE A 233 3.91 7.24 -8.64
C PHE A 233 3.79 6.13 -7.61
N GLU A 234 4.88 5.42 -7.33
CA GLU A 234 4.94 4.35 -6.35
C GLU A 234 5.12 4.95 -4.94
N ILE A 235 4.07 4.89 -4.12
CA ILE A 235 4.11 5.35 -2.74
C ILE A 235 4.89 4.36 -1.86
N ALA A 236 4.61 3.06 -2.00
CA ALA A 236 5.32 2.00 -1.28
C ALA A 236 5.21 0.65 -1.99
N ASP A 237 6.30 -0.14 -1.97
CA ASP A 237 6.34 -1.56 -2.31
C ASP A 237 6.74 -2.34 -1.06
N ILE A 238 5.75 -2.90 -0.38
CA ILE A 238 5.91 -3.54 0.93
C ILE A 238 5.90 -5.06 0.74
N LYS A 239 6.87 -5.74 1.33
CA LYS A 239 6.94 -7.21 1.40
C LYS A 239 6.74 -7.65 2.84
N GLY A 240 5.97 -8.69 3.03
CA GLY A 240 5.61 -9.22 4.35
C GLY A 240 4.11 -9.23 4.57
N SER A 241 3.70 -9.73 5.72
CA SER A 241 2.33 -9.67 6.22
C SER A 241 2.18 -8.45 7.12
N GLY A 242 1.05 -7.77 7.05
CA GLY A 242 0.83 -6.60 7.88
C GLY A 242 -0.38 -5.77 7.46
N PHE A 243 -0.32 -4.48 7.74
CA PHE A 243 -1.37 -3.55 7.33
C PHE A 243 -0.84 -2.13 7.13
N LEU A 244 -1.44 -1.41 6.17
CA LEU A 244 -1.21 0.01 5.96
C LEU A 244 -1.97 0.81 7.03
N ALA A 245 -1.25 1.68 7.73
CA ALA A 245 -1.81 2.53 8.79
C ALA A 245 -2.15 3.93 8.28
N GLY A 246 -1.43 4.42 7.27
CA GLY A 246 -1.70 5.75 6.72
C GLY A 246 -0.73 6.16 5.63
N VAL A 247 -1.05 7.30 5.04
CA VAL A 247 -0.23 7.97 4.03
C VAL A 247 -0.34 9.47 4.19
N VAL A 248 0.75 10.17 3.92
CA VAL A 248 0.76 11.59 3.62
C VAL A 248 1.42 11.78 2.25
N ILE A 249 0.87 12.66 1.43
CA ILE A 249 1.35 12.92 0.08
C ILE A 249 1.22 14.40 -0.26
N GLY A 250 2.23 14.95 -0.91
CA GLY A 250 2.27 16.33 -1.39
C GLY A 250 2.43 16.38 -2.91
N TYR A 251 1.70 17.27 -3.54
CA TYR A 251 1.81 17.59 -4.95
C TYR A 251 2.19 19.06 -5.12
N ILE A 252 3.23 19.33 -5.92
CA ILE A 252 3.52 20.64 -6.49
C ILE A 252 3.28 20.53 -7.99
N GLN A 253 2.26 21.20 -8.45
CA GLN A 253 1.79 21.05 -9.83
C GLN A 253 2.76 21.69 -10.82
N LYS A 254 3.09 20.95 -11.88
CA LYS A 254 3.89 21.41 -13.03
C LYS A 254 3.09 21.44 -14.30
N ASN A 255 2.14 20.55 -14.42
CA ASN A 255 1.28 20.46 -15.59
C ASN A 255 -0.05 21.16 -15.33
N HIS A 256 -0.15 22.42 -15.78
CA HIS A 256 -1.34 23.26 -15.60
C HIS A 256 -2.44 23.02 -16.66
N SER A 257 -2.34 21.95 -17.45
CA SER A 257 -3.36 21.60 -18.46
C SER A 257 -4.54 20.80 -17.89
N ASP A 258 -4.45 20.35 -16.65
CA ASP A 258 -5.47 19.53 -15.98
C ASP A 258 -5.42 19.76 -14.46
N MET A 259 -6.47 19.40 -13.74
CA MET A 259 -6.54 19.53 -12.29
C MET A 259 -5.61 18.48 -11.60
N VAL A 260 -4.93 18.89 -10.52
CA VAL A 260 -4.00 18.04 -9.78
C VAL A 260 -4.67 16.74 -9.27
N PHE A 261 -5.94 16.78 -8.95
CA PHE A 261 -6.68 15.63 -8.44
C PHE A 261 -7.17 14.65 -9.53
N HIS A 262 -7.05 14.98 -10.83
CA HIS A 262 -7.39 14.07 -11.93
C HIS A 262 -6.28 13.03 -12.21
N THR A 263 -5.56 12.57 -11.20
CA THR A 263 -4.50 11.56 -11.37
C THR A 263 -5.03 10.13 -11.35
N GLY A 264 -6.32 9.92 -11.06
CA GLY A 264 -6.96 8.60 -11.07
C GLY A 264 -6.99 7.88 -9.72
N GLY A 265 -6.70 8.59 -8.62
CA GLY A 265 -6.80 8.07 -7.26
C GLY A 265 -5.68 7.12 -6.86
N MET A 266 -5.73 6.70 -5.59
CA MET A 266 -4.80 5.70 -5.05
C MET A 266 -5.20 4.29 -5.49
N THR A 267 -4.20 3.45 -5.68
CA THR A 267 -4.38 2.04 -6.05
C THR A 267 -3.58 1.18 -5.10
N MET A 268 -4.20 0.18 -4.52
CA MET A 268 -3.57 -0.77 -3.61
C MET A 268 -3.70 -2.19 -4.15
N LEU A 269 -2.58 -2.79 -4.48
CA LEU A 269 -2.48 -4.15 -5.00
C LEU A 269 -1.94 -5.05 -3.91
N LEU A 270 -2.81 -5.89 -3.33
CA LEU A 270 -2.50 -6.76 -2.21
C LEU A 270 -2.10 -8.14 -2.71
N ASP A 271 -1.09 -8.74 -2.07
CA ASP A 271 -0.76 -10.16 -2.22
C ASP A 271 -0.53 -10.59 -3.67
N GLY A 272 0.08 -9.71 -4.47
CA GLY A 272 0.32 -9.95 -5.89
C GLY A 272 -0.91 -9.78 -6.78
N GLU A 273 -1.95 -9.08 -6.29
CA GLU A 273 -3.05 -8.65 -7.15
C GLU A 273 -2.53 -7.79 -8.31
N THR A 274 -3.09 -7.96 -9.48
CA THR A 274 -2.75 -7.21 -10.69
C THR A 274 -3.89 -6.33 -11.19
N ASN A 275 -5.12 -6.55 -10.69
CA ASN A 275 -6.24 -5.69 -11.03
C ASN A 275 -6.23 -4.40 -10.19
N PRO A 276 -5.94 -3.23 -10.80
CA PRO A 276 -5.91 -1.97 -10.07
C PRO A 276 -7.29 -1.51 -9.58
N HIS A 277 -8.37 -2.12 -10.05
CA HIS A 277 -9.74 -1.74 -9.68
C HIS A 277 -10.26 -2.42 -8.41
N VAL A 278 -9.52 -3.38 -7.83
CA VAL A 278 -9.95 -4.07 -6.61
C VAL A 278 -9.97 -3.10 -5.42
N ILE A 279 -8.90 -2.31 -5.24
CA ILE A 279 -8.88 -1.19 -4.30
C ILE A 279 -8.34 0.03 -5.04
N ARG A 280 -9.24 0.88 -5.51
CA ARG A 280 -8.92 2.07 -6.26
C ARG A 280 -9.83 3.23 -5.89
N GLY A 281 -9.26 4.41 -5.66
CA GLY A 281 -9.99 5.67 -5.60
C GLY A 281 -10.48 6.14 -6.97
N HIS A 282 -11.48 6.99 -6.99
CA HIS A 282 -11.92 7.63 -8.24
C HIS A 282 -10.89 8.67 -8.68
N ASN A 283 -10.63 9.64 -7.83
CA ASN A 283 -9.60 10.66 -7.96
C ASN A 283 -8.88 10.86 -6.64
N VAL A 284 -7.81 11.63 -6.64
CA VAL A 284 -6.98 11.83 -5.43
C VAL A 284 -7.78 12.49 -4.30
N GLU A 285 -8.62 13.49 -4.59
CA GLU A 285 -9.38 14.16 -3.55
C GLU A 285 -10.36 13.24 -2.83
N ASP A 286 -10.97 12.29 -3.56
CA ASP A 286 -11.93 11.33 -3.00
C ASP A 286 -11.24 10.42 -1.98
N ASP A 287 -10.00 10.00 -2.26
CA ASP A 287 -9.21 9.15 -1.37
C ASP A 287 -8.90 9.82 -0.04
N PHE A 288 -8.83 11.16 -0.01
CA PHE A 288 -8.60 11.95 1.20
C PHE A 288 -9.87 12.51 1.82
N GLY A 289 -11.06 12.10 1.31
CA GLY A 289 -12.36 12.46 1.85
C GLY A 289 -12.86 13.83 1.40
N PHE A 290 -12.29 14.39 0.35
CA PHE A 290 -12.76 15.63 -0.28
C PHE A 290 -13.64 15.32 -1.48
N THR A 291 -14.20 16.38 -2.10
CA THR A 291 -14.99 16.28 -3.33
C THR A 291 -14.81 17.55 -4.16
N TRP A 292 -14.64 17.39 -5.47
CA TRP A 292 -14.46 18.49 -6.43
C TRP A 292 -13.26 19.41 -6.14
N GLY A 293 -12.21 18.90 -5.48
CA GLY A 293 -11.00 19.61 -5.12
C GLY A 293 -10.74 19.61 -3.61
N PHE A 294 -9.82 20.47 -3.17
CA PHE A 294 -9.30 20.50 -1.81
C PHE A 294 -9.60 21.83 -1.12
N ASN A 295 -9.59 21.79 0.21
CA ASN A 295 -9.63 22.97 1.07
C ASN A 295 -8.89 22.70 2.38
N ASP A 296 -8.58 23.74 3.16
CA ASP A 296 -7.80 23.67 4.40
C ASP A 296 -8.61 23.04 5.55
N GLN A 297 -9.04 21.79 5.37
CA GLN A 297 -9.75 21.05 6.41
C GLN A 297 -8.91 19.90 6.93
N GLN A 298 -8.97 19.70 8.22
CA GLN A 298 -8.28 18.63 8.91
C GLN A 298 -9.23 17.90 9.86
N THR A 299 -9.26 16.59 9.74
CA THR A 299 -9.97 15.70 10.65
C THR A 299 -9.00 14.74 11.30
N ARG A 300 -9.48 13.90 12.21
CA ARG A 300 -8.65 12.87 12.84
C ARG A 300 -7.99 11.93 11.82
N TRP A 301 -8.70 11.57 10.76
CA TRP A 301 -8.31 10.49 9.84
C TRP A 301 -7.89 10.94 8.46
N ALA A 302 -8.40 12.07 8.00
CA ALA A 302 -8.08 12.61 6.69
C ALA A 302 -8.06 14.14 6.73
N GLY A 303 -7.29 14.76 5.83
CA GLY A 303 -7.25 16.22 5.77
C GLY A 303 -6.23 16.75 4.78
N CYS A 304 -6.33 18.07 4.56
CA CYS A 304 -5.43 18.88 3.76
C CYS A 304 -4.87 20.00 4.63
N PRO A 305 -3.71 19.81 5.28
CA PRO A 305 -3.13 20.81 6.18
C PRO A 305 -2.45 21.98 5.45
N TRP A 306 -2.16 21.82 4.17
CA TRP A 306 -1.55 22.87 3.35
C TRP A 306 -2.07 22.77 1.92
N HIS A 307 -2.47 23.93 1.37
CA HIS A 307 -3.06 24.02 0.06
C HIS A 307 -2.81 25.41 -0.54
N VAL A 308 -2.51 25.45 -1.82
CA VAL A 308 -2.43 26.68 -2.61
C VAL A 308 -3.34 26.53 -3.81
N ASN A 309 -4.31 27.41 -3.93
CA ASN A 309 -5.24 27.46 -5.05
C ASN A 309 -5.02 28.75 -5.84
N ARG A 310 -4.41 28.64 -7.01
CA ARG A 310 -4.19 29.74 -7.96
C ARG A 310 -5.18 29.71 -9.11
N GLY A 311 -6.11 28.78 -9.08
CA GLY A 311 -7.14 28.54 -10.10
C GLY A 311 -7.45 27.06 -10.27
N ARG A 312 -8.49 26.76 -11.04
CA ARG A 312 -8.97 25.37 -11.21
C ARG A 312 -7.88 24.41 -11.72
N LEU A 313 -6.96 24.89 -12.55
CA LEU A 313 -5.90 24.09 -13.17
C LEU A 313 -4.52 24.38 -12.55
N ASP A 314 -4.46 25.09 -11.44
CA ASP A 314 -3.21 25.46 -10.78
C ASP A 314 -3.33 25.37 -9.27
N GLN A 315 -3.10 24.18 -8.73
CA GLN A 315 -3.25 23.90 -7.32
C GLN A 315 -2.08 23.03 -6.82
N ASP A 316 -1.58 23.38 -5.65
CA ASP A 316 -0.67 22.54 -4.89
C ASP A 316 -1.36 22.11 -3.61
N GLY A 317 -0.97 20.97 -3.03
CA GLY A 317 -1.52 20.53 -1.78
C GLY A 317 -0.76 19.41 -1.11
N VAL A 318 -0.94 19.34 0.21
CA VAL A 318 -0.47 18.22 1.03
C VAL A 318 -1.67 17.59 1.72
N PHE A 319 -1.78 16.28 1.64
CA PHE A 319 -2.94 15.52 2.09
C PHE A 319 -2.50 14.36 2.96
N TYR A 320 -3.29 14.03 3.98
CA TYR A 320 -3.06 12.82 4.77
C TYR A 320 -4.34 11.99 4.87
N ARG A 321 -4.16 10.66 4.93
CA ARG A 321 -5.18 9.71 5.34
C ARG A 321 -4.59 8.66 6.26
N PHE A 322 -5.22 8.45 7.42
CA PHE A 322 -4.91 7.38 8.35
C PHE A 322 -6.07 6.41 8.42
N PHE A 323 -5.77 5.13 8.17
CA PHE A 323 -6.75 4.03 8.08
C PHE A 323 -7.03 3.43 9.47
N GLY A 324 -7.30 4.27 10.47
CA GLY A 324 -7.58 3.80 11.83
C GLY A 324 -8.84 2.94 11.93
N PRO A 325 -9.98 3.39 11.36
CA PRO A 325 -11.20 2.58 11.35
C PRO A 325 -11.19 1.46 10.29
N ASP A 326 -10.44 1.62 9.20
CA ASP A 326 -10.45 0.79 7.99
C ASP A 326 -9.03 0.38 7.53
N PRO A 327 -8.22 -0.26 8.39
CA PRO A 327 -6.86 -0.63 8.03
C PRO A 327 -6.84 -1.59 6.84
N VAL A 328 -5.92 -1.35 5.89
CA VAL A 328 -5.76 -2.19 4.71
C VAL A 328 -4.75 -3.29 5.03
N ALA A 329 -5.24 -4.51 5.26
CA ALA A 329 -4.43 -5.66 5.61
C ALA A 329 -3.97 -6.44 4.37
N PHE A 330 -2.76 -6.99 4.45
CA PHE A 330 -2.16 -7.85 3.43
C PHE A 330 -1.39 -9.01 4.08
N ASN A 331 -1.29 -10.16 3.38
CA ASN A 331 -0.67 -11.38 3.91
C ASN A 331 0.77 -11.57 3.42
N SER A 332 1.13 -11.03 2.26
CA SER A 332 2.46 -11.24 1.66
C SER A 332 3.05 -9.98 1.05
N SER A 333 2.23 -9.06 0.58
CA SER A 333 2.72 -7.83 -0.04
C SER A 333 1.63 -6.78 -0.21
N LEU A 334 2.07 -5.51 -0.29
CA LEU A 334 1.26 -4.39 -0.74
C LEU A 334 2.08 -3.54 -1.71
N LEU A 335 1.60 -3.38 -2.94
CA LEU A 335 2.06 -2.34 -3.85
C LEU A 335 1.06 -1.19 -3.79
N PHE A 336 1.49 -0.07 -3.21
CA PHE A 336 0.67 1.12 -3.03
C PHE A 336 1.16 2.24 -3.95
N ARG A 337 0.28 2.79 -4.76
CA ARG A 337 0.62 3.78 -5.78
C ARG A 337 -0.55 4.72 -6.08
N THR A 338 -0.26 5.82 -6.76
CA THR A 338 -1.25 6.76 -7.28
C THR A 338 -0.91 7.13 -8.73
N GLY A 339 -1.86 7.64 -9.47
CA GLY A 339 -1.61 8.10 -10.82
C GLY A 339 -0.56 9.23 -10.85
N SER A 340 0.16 9.32 -11.95
CA SER A 340 1.20 10.33 -12.17
C SER A 340 0.88 11.21 -13.37
N ARG A 341 1.35 12.48 -13.34
CA ARG A 341 1.10 13.49 -14.39
C ARG A 341 2.34 14.32 -14.74
N GLY A 342 3.49 14.00 -14.16
CA GLY A 342 4.69 14.82 -14.30
C GLY A 342 4.76 15.98 -13.31
N ASP A 343 3.97 15.97 -12.25
CA ASP A 343 4.06 16.91 -11.12
C ASP A 343 5.17 16.48 -10.15
N ASP A 344 5.66 17.39 -9.29
CA ASP A 344 6.52 16.98 -8.19
C ASP A 344 5.66 16.28 -7.14
N VAL A 345 6.02 15.06 -6.77
CA VAL A 345 5.27 14.25 -5.81
C VAL A 345 6.19 13.76 -4.70
N GLU A 346 5.77 13.96 -3.45
CA GLU A 346 6.48 13.47 -2.27
C GLU A 346 5.49 12.76 -1.36
N SER A 347 5.86 11.59 -0.80
CA SER A 347 4.98 10.84 0.07
C SER A 347 5.71 10.14 1.21
N VAL A 348 4.97 9.87 2.30
CA VAL A 348 5.36 8.93 3.35
C VAL A 348 4.19 7.98 3.60
N ALA A 349 4.45 6.67 3.48
CA ALA A 349 3.54 5.62 3.90
C ALA A 349 3.94 5.11 5.28
N TYR A 350 2.94 4.87 6.15
CA TYR A 350 3.10 4.30 7.49
C TYR A 350 2.40 2.95 7.51
N TYR A 351 3.10 1.92 7.95
CA TYR A 351 2.57 0.57 7.96
C TYR A 351 3.16 -0.27 9.09
N TYR A 352 2.46 -1.34 9.44
CA TYR A 352 2.93 -2.29 10.43
C TYR A 352 3.16 -3.63 9.78
N LEU A 353 4.33 -4.24 10.06
CA LEU A 353 4.66 -5.58 9.60
C LEU A 353 4.70 -6.56 10.76
N ASP A 354 4.14 -7.75 10.51
CA ASP A 354 4.19 -8.89 11.41
C ASP A 354 5.56 -9.56 11.31
N VAL A 355 6.35 -9.49 12.38
CA VAL A 355 7.69 -10.10 12.44
C VAL A 355 7.66 -11.62 12.65
N SER A 356 6.48 -12.20 12.91
CA SER A 356 6.31 -13.65 13.06
C SER A 356 5.90 -14.35 11.76
N ALA A 357 5.48 -13.59 10.73
CA ALA A 357 5.03 -14.15 9.47
C ALA A 357 6.20 -14.59 8.59
N SER A 358 6.13 -15.80 8.07
CA SER A 358 7.07 -16.32 7.07
C SER A 358 6.44 -16.24 5.67
N ASN A 359 7.09 -15.55 4.74
CA ASN A 359 6.63 -15.46 3.35
C ASN A 359 7.26 -16.55 2.51
N THR A 360 6.42 -17.30 1.79
CA THR A 360 6.84 -18.43 0.94
C THR A 360 6.63 -18.21 -0.56
N THR A 361 5.88 -17.19 -0.96
CA THR A 361 5.53 -16.94 -2.36
C THR A 361 6.13 -15.63 -2.85
N ARG A 362 6.79 -15.69 -4.02
CA ARG A 362 7.37 -14.51 -4.67
C ARG A 362 6.62 -14.18 -5.95
N MET A 363 6.06 -12.99 -6.02
CA MET A 363 5.54 -12.42 -7.26
C MET A 363 6.65 -11.65 -7.98
N VAL A 364 6.79 -11.88 -9.29
CA VAL A 364 7.74 -11.18 -10.17
C VAL A 364 6.96 -10.56 -11.31
N SER A 365 7.19 -9.28 -11.55
CA SER A 365 6.60 -8.58 -12.69
C SER A 365 7.68 -8.33 -13.75
N PRO A 366 7.43 -8.66 -15.02
CA PRO A 366 8.38 -8.37 -16.09
C PRO A 366 8.58 -6.86 -16.25
N GLU A 367 9.83 -6.41 -16.39
CA GLU A 367 10.15 -4.98 -16.52
C GLU A 367 10.31 -4.54 -17.97
N GLU A 368 11.04 -5.32 -18.78
CA GLU A 368 11.37 -4.95 -20.16
C GLU A 368 10.32 -5.48 -21.14
N TRP A 369 9.79 -4.59 -21.97
CA TRP A 369 8.75 -4.92 -22.93
C TRP A 369 9.02 -4.35 -24.31
N GLU A 370 8.57 -5.09 -25.32
CA GLU A 370 8.42 -4.62 -26.68
C GLU A 370 6.93 -4.59 -27.03
N VAL A 371 6.46 -3.43 -27.49
CA VAL A 371 5.05 -3.21 -27.84
C VAL A 371 4.96 -2.72 -29.27
N VAL A 372 4.07 -3.30 -30.05
CA VAL A 372 3.86 -2.93 -31.45
C VAL A 372 2.37 -2.98 -31.80
N GLY A 373 1.90 -2.01 -32.56
CA GLY A 373 0.52 -1.78 -33.01
C GLY A 373 0.49 -0.48 -33.80
N LEU A 374 -0.61 0.10 -34.14
CA LEU A 374 -2.00 -0.32 -33.99
C LEU A 374 -2.48 -1.09 -35.21
N TRP A 375 -3.15 -2.22 -35.01
CA TRP A 375 -3.81 -2.96 -36.11
C TRP A 375 -5.32 -2.76 -36.01
N PRO A 376 -5.99 -2.18 -37.01
CA PRO A 376 -7.44 -2.09 -37.03
C PRO A 376 -8.06 -3.49 -37.14
N LEU A 377 -9.12 -3.71 -36.37
CA LEU A 377 -9.89 -4.95 -36.37
C LEU A 377 -11.25 -4.69 -36.98
N ASN A 378 -11.56 -5.39 -38.07
CA ASN A 378 -12.84 -5.21 -38.76
C ASN A 378 -13.96 -6.11 -38.21
N VAL A 379 -13.60 -7.23 -37.55
CA VAL A 379 -14.54 -8.24 -37.02
C VAL A 379 -13.96 -9.05 -35.91
N LYS A 380 -14.81 -9.64 -35.04
CA LYS A 380 -14.43 -10.56 -33.95
C LYS A 380 -13.62 -11.77 -34.42
N GLU A 381 -13.75 -12.18 -35.64
CA GLU A 381 -13.01 -13.30 -36.24
C GLU A 381 -11.52 -13.07 -36.30
N ASP A 382 -11.05 -11.83 -36.30
CA ASP A 382 -9.62 -11.48 -36.31
C ASP A 382 -8.95 -11.52 -34.91
N TRP A 383 -9.73 -11.77 -33.86
CA TRP A 383 -9.19 -11.70 -32.49
C TRP A 383 -8.09 -12.73 -32.24
N GLU A 384 -8.25 -13.94 -32.74
CA GLU A 384 -7.27 -15.02 -32.57
C GLU A 384 -6.19 -15.04 -33.65
N ARG A 385 -6.35 -14.26 -34.71
CA ARG A 385 -5.36 -14.18 -35.77
C ARG A 385 -4.08 -13.55 -35.27
N LEU A 386 -2.98 -14.28 -35.37
CA LEU A 386 -1.64 -13.78 -35.09
C LEU A 386 -1.08 -13.12 -36.35
N VAL A 387 -0.75 -11.84 -36.29
CA VAL A 387 0.06 -11.18 -37.33
C VAL A 387 1.43 -11.83 -37.36
N PRO A 388 2.04 -12.09 -38.51
CA PRO A 388 3.38 -12.63 -38.62
C PRO A 388 4.41 -11.68 -37.99
N LEU A 389 4.75 -11.90 -36.73
CA LEU A 389 5.77 -11.15 -36.00
C LEU A 389 7.12 -11.90 -36.05
N PRO A 390 8.25 -11.20 -36.12
CA PRO A 390 9.56 -11.82 -36.05
C PRO A 390 9.72 -12.63 -34.76
N LYS A 391 10.21 -13.87 -34.88
CA LYS A 391 10.40 -14.76 -33.71
C LYS A 391 11.51 -14.28 -32.77
N ASN A 392 12.53 -13.64 -33.34
CA ASN A 392 13.69 -13.14 -32.60
C ASN A 392 13.47 -11.66 -32.17
N THR A 393 14.54 -10.87 -32.16
CA THR A 393 14.45 -9.43 -31.87
C THR A 393 13.55 -8.73 -32.88
N TRP A 394 12.59 -7.96 -32.38
CA TRP A 394 11.76 -7.15 -33.25
C TRP A 394 12.58 -5.98 -33.79
N PRO A 395 12.48 -5.68 -35.11
CA PRO A 395 13.10 -4.48 -35.71
C PRO A 395 12.44 -3.22 -35.12
N GLU A 396 12.95 -2.05 -35.46
CA GLU A 396 12.33 -0.77 -35.06
C GLU A 396 10.93 -0.59 -35.69
N THR A 397 10.70 -1.21 -36.82
CA THR A 397 9.43 -1.17 -37.54
C THR A 397 9.08 -2.57 -38.03
N VAL A 398 7.85 -3.00 -37.76
CA VAL A 398 7.25 -4.21 -38.32
C VAL A 398 6.29 -3.79 -39.42
N PHE A 399 6.27 -4.54 -40.52
CA PHE A 399 5.40 -4.25 -41.65
C PHE A 399 4.27 -5.28 -41.75
N GLU A 400 3.03 -4.79 -41.94
CA GLU A 400 1.89 -5.61 -42.37
C GLU A 400 1.56 -5.21 -43.84
N GLY A 401 2.03 -5.99 -44.78
CA GLY A 401 2.09 -5.52 -46.16
C GLY A 401 2.95 -4.26 -46.28
N ASP A 402 2.40 -3.18 -46.80
CA ASP A 402 3.07 -1.89 -46.91
C ASP A 402 2.88 -0.96 -45.69
N ARG A 403 2.15 -1.39 -44.68
CA ARG A 403 1.85 -0.58 -43.48
C ARG A 403 2.96 -0.75 -42.43
N PRO A 404 3.67 0.32 -42.06
CA PRO A 404 4.68 0.29 -41.02
C PRO A 404 4.04 0.43 -39.63
N HIS A 405 4.50 -0.38 -38.68
CA HIS A 405 4.15 -0.31 -37.27
C HIS A 405 5.41 -0.15 -36.43
N LYS A 406 5.55 0.96 -35.75
CA LYS A 406 6.71 1.25 -34.89
C LYS A 406 6.71 0.30 -33.67
N VAL A 407 7.88 -0.23 -33.36
CA VAL A 407 8.11 -1.00 -32.13
C VAL A 407 8.55 -0.06 -31.02
N HIS A 408 7.79 -0.06 -29.92
CA HIS A 408 8.12 0.69 -28.72
C HIS A 408 8.83 -0.25 -27.73
N ARG A 409 10.03 0.12 -27.30
CA ARG A 409 10.76 -0.56 -26.22
C ARG A 409 10.59 0.26 -24.96
N LEU A 410 10.02 -0.34 -23.92
CA LEU A 410 9.67 0.39 -22.72
C LEU A 410 9.89 -0.47 -21.47
N LYS A 411 10.05 0.21 -20.35
CA LYS A 411 10.04 -0.40 -19.03
C LYS A 411 8.65 -0.28 -18.43
N SER A 412 8.10 -1.41 -17.99
CA SER A 412 6.85 -1.41 -17.26
C SER A 412 7.06 -0.93 -15.82
N GLN A 413 6.03 -0.37 -15.24
CA GLN A 413 6.01 -0.11 -13.81
C GLN A 413 5.42 -1.33 -13.08
N ARG A 414 6.30 -2.20 -12.58
CA ARG A 414 5.87 -3.43 -11.90
C ARG A 414 4.90 -4.29 -12.72
N GLY A 415 5.15 -4.41 -14.03
CA GLY A 415 4.30 -5.17 -14.96
C GLY A 415 3.12 -4.41 -15.56
N TRP A 416 2.93 -3.14 -15.18
CA TRP A 416 1.90 -2.26 -15.75
C TRP A 416 2.37 -1.63 -17.06
N ILE A 417 1.54 -1.72 -18.10
CA ILE A 417 1.71 -1.03 -19.38
C ILE A 417 0.40 -0.35 -19.74
N ASP A 418 0.41 0.95 -19.81
CA ASP A 418 -0.68 1.76 -20.36
C ASP A 418 -0.50 1.90 -21.86
N LEU A 419 -1.24 1.09 -22.64
CA LEU A 419 -1.18 1.10 -24.09
C LEU A 419 -1.78 2.36 -24.69
N GLN A 420 -2.76 2.93 -24.00
CA GLN A 420 -3.34 4.19 -24.36
C GLN A 420 -2.28 5.30 -24.36
N HIS A 421 -1.43 5.30 -23.33
CA HIS A 421 -0.32 6.25 -23.24
C HIS A 421 0.77 5.98 -24.29
N VAL A 422 1.11 4.71 -24.54
CA VAL A 422 2.12 4.33 -25.55
C VAL A 422 1.79 4.87 -26.94
N TYR A 423 0.53 4.84 -27.33
CA TYR A 423 0.09 5.23 -28.67
C TYR A 423 -0.42 6.66 -28.76
N PHE A 424 -0.52 7.35 -27.63
CA PHE A 424 -1.15 8.67 -27.58
C PHE A 424 -0.26 9.71 -26.89
N GLU A 425 0.78 10.13 -27.59
CA GLU A 425 1.84 11.01 -27.07
C GLU A 425 1.37 12.43 -26.67
N LYS A 426 0.15 12.86 -27.01
CA LYS A 426 -0.22 14.29 -26.89
C LYS A 426 -1.61 14.59 -26.35
N HIS A 427 -2.35 13.63 -25.81
CA HIS A 427 -3.71 13.89 -25.35
C HIS A 427 -3.88 13.96 -23.84
N HIS A 428 -4.40 15.09 -23.42
CA HIS A 428 -4.84 15.41 -22.10
C HIS A 428 -6.27 14.90 -21.89
N GLY A 429 -6.43 13.78 -21.21
CA GLY A 429 -7.66 13.46 -20.52
C GLY A 429 -8.67 12.53 -21.15
N ALA A 430 -8.69 12.30 -22.44
CA ALA A 430 -9.69 11.40 -23.05
C ALA A 430 -9.05 10.18 -23.68
N THR A 431 -9.69 9.02 -23.57
CA THR A 431 -9.40 7.87 -24.43
C THR A 431 -9.71 8.28 -25.86
N PRO A 432 -8.74 8.25 -26.76
CA PRO A 432 -9.02 8.58 -28.13
C PRO A 432 -9.96 7.52 -28.73
N LEU A 433 -11.11 7.95 -29.18
CA LEU A 433 -12.02 7.12 -29.96
C LEU A 433 -11.34 6.45 -31.15
N THR A 434 -10.23 7.04 -31.63
CA THR A 434 -9.39 6.52 -32.72
C THR A 434 -8.65 5.22 -32.40
N MET A 435 -8.55 4.81 -31.11
CA MET A 435 -7.94 3.52 -30.72
C MET A 435 -8.95 2.40 -30.51
N LEU A 436 -10.24 2.67 -30.61
CA LEU A 436 -11.26 1.64 -30.51
C LEU A 436 -11.18 0.69 -31.73
N ASN A 437 -11.46 -0.58 -31.48
CA ASN A 437 -11.37 -1.64 -32.48
C ASN A 437 -9.96 -1.80 -33.08
N HIS A 438 -8.95 -1.62 -32.23
CA HIS A 438 -7.55 -1.86 -32.60
C HIS A 438 -6.92 -2.93 -31.71
N ALA A 439 -5.91 -3.59 -32.26
CA ALA A 439 -5.07 -4.51 -31.52
C ALA A 439 -3.64 -3.99 -31.40
N ALA A 440 -2.97 -4.37 -30.32
CA ALA A 440 -1.52 -4.25 -30.16
C ALA A 440 -0.95 -5.57 -29.64
N TYR A 441 0.33 -5.78 -29.88
CA TYR A 441 1.08 -6.91 -29.32
C TYR A 441 2.10 -6.39 -28.31
N ALA A 442 2.13 -7.03 -27.14
CA ALA A 442 3.13 -6.78 -26.11
C ALA A 442 3.92 -8.07 -25.86
N ARG A 443 5.26 -7.98 -25.92
CA ARG A 443 6.15 -9.11 -25.70
C ARG A 443 7.11 -8.81 -24.57
N THR A 444 7.33 -9.82 -23.72
CA THR A 444 8.34 -9.79 -22.68
C THR A 444 8.99 -11.15 -22.50
N PHE A 445 10.04 -11.18 -21.66
CA PHE A 445 10.80 -12.40 -21.38
C PHE A 445 10.87 -12.63 -19.87
N ILE A 446 10.72 -13.90 -19.48
CA ILE A 446 10.72 -14.32 -18.09
C ILE A 446 11.77 -15.40 -17.91
N GLU A 447 12.77 -15.14 -17.08
CA GLU A 447 13.81 -16.11 -16.76
C GLU A 447 13.31 -17.08 -15.69
N SER A 448 13.50 -18.38 -15.93
CA SER A 448 13.21 -19.42 -14.97
C SER A 448 14.43 -20.31 -14.73
N SER A 449 14.80 -20.52 -13.47
CA SER A 449 15.96 -21.34 -13.09
C SER A 449 15.76 -22.83 -13.38
N ARG A 450 14.51 -23.26 -13.52
CA ARG A 450 14.10 -24.67 -13.71
C ARG A 450 12.83 -24.78 -14.55
N VAL A 451 12.53 -26.01 -14.96
CA VAL A 451 11.21 -26.34 -15.51
C VAL A 451 10.22 -26.44 -14.35
N GLN A 452 9.18 -25.60 -14.36
CA GLN A 452 8.16 -25.58 -13.30
C GLN A 452 6.82 -25.10 -13.84
N LYS A 453 5.75 -25.35 -13.09
CA LYS A 453 4.47 -24.70 -13.33
C LYS A 453 4.55 -23.27 -12.80
N LEU A 454 4.04 -22.32 -13.57
CA LEU A 454 3.93 -20.92 -13.21
C LEU A 454 2.49 -20.48 -13.33
N GLN A 455 2.04 -19.65 -12.43
CA GLN A 455 0.79 -18.94 -12.57
C GLN A 455 1.06 -17.51 -13.05
N LEU A 456 0.54 -17.18 -14.23
CA LEU A 456 0.52 -15.82 -14.74
C LEU A 456 -0.78 -15.17 -14.27
N LYS A 457 -0.68 -14.02 -13.61
CA LYS A 457 -1.80 -13.10 -13.37
C LYS A 457 -1.73 -12.03 -14.44
N LEU A 458 -2.74 -11.98 -15.29
CA LEU A 458 -2.87 -10.99 -16.34
C LEU A 458 -4.16 -10.22 -16.14
N SER A 459 -4.05 -8.97 -15.73
CA SER A 459 -5.19 -8.06 -15.67
C SER A 459 -5.18 -7.16 -16.89
N LEU A 460 -6.35 -6.97 -17.49
CA LEU A 460 -6.52 -6.16 -18.70
C LEU A 460 -7.95 -5.65 -18.79
N ASP A 461 -8.11 -4.62 -19.57
CA ASP A 461 -9.38 -4.17 -20.10
C ASP A 461 -9.58 -4.73 -21.52
N ASP A 462 -10.81 -5.11 -21.82
CA ASP A 462 -11.37 -5.76 -22.98
C ASP A 462 -10.90 -7.20 -23.19
N THR A 463 -10.05 -7.47 -24.18
CA THR A 463 -9.74 -8.83 -24.60
C THR A 463 -8.26 -9.03 -24.83
N ALA A 464 -7.73 -10.20 -24.44
CA ALA A 464 -6.39 -10.60 -24.80
C ALA A 464 -6.31 -12.06 -25.27
N VAL A 465 -5.41 -12.30 -26.22
CA VAL A 465 -4.93 -13.63 -26.59
C VAL A 465 -3.47 -13.76 -26.15
N VAL A 466 -3.17 -14.84 -25.45
CA VAL A 466 -1.89 -15.03 -24.78
C VAL A 466 -1.17 -16.25 -25.35
N TRP A 467 0.10 -16.07 -25.71
CA TRP A 467 0.99 -17.16 -26.11
C TRP A 467 2.19 -17.25 -25.13
N TRP A 468 2.50 -18.48 -24.77
CA TRP A 468 3.66 -18.82 -23.96
C TRP A 468 4.61 -19.73 -24.75
N ASN A 469 5.85 -19.28 -24.92
CA ASN A 469 6.83 -20.01 -25.74
C ASN A 469 6.30 -20.41 -27.14
N GLY A 470 5.55 -19.49 -27.76
CA GLY A 470 4.97 -19.66 -29.09
C GLY A 470 3.71 -20.53 -29.17
N LYS A 471 3.22 -21.08 -28.07
CA LYS A 471 1.96 -21.83 -28.01
C LYS A 471 0.86 -20.98 -27.38
N LYS A 472 -0.33 -21.00 -27.96
CA LYS A 472 -1.52 -20.33 -27.38
C LYS A 472 -1.79 -20.92 -25.99
N ALA A 473 -1.80 -20.06 -24.97
CA ALA A 473 -2.03 -20.43 -23.58
C ALA A 473 -3.46 -20.09 -23.13
N ALA A 474 -4.00 -18.95 -23.56
CA ALA A 474 -5.36 -18.52 -23.17
C ALA A 474 -5.91 -17.48 -24.14
N THR A 475 -7.24 -17.34 -24.11
CA THR A 475 -7.97 -16.16 -24.58
C THR A 475 -8.78 -15.64 -23.40
N LEU A 476 -8.64 -14.36 -23.07
CA LEU A 476 -9.34 -13.68 -21.99
C LEU A 476 -10.32 -12.67 -22.60
N TYR A 477 -11.58 -12.79 -22.22
CA TYR A 477 -12.65 -11.90 -22.67
C TYR A 477 -13.15 -11.09 -21.48
N HIS A 478 -12.85 -9.82 -21.44
CA HIS A 478 -13.25 -8.93 -20.36
C HIS A 478 -13.84 -7.64 -20.95
N GLN A 479 -15.01 -7.78 -21.54
CA GLN A 479 -15.76 -6.63 -22.03
C GLN A 479 -16.28 -5.83 -20.84
N GLU A 480 -16.08 -4.52 -20.84
CA GLU A 480 -16.67 -3.55 -19.92
C GLU A 480 -15.96 -3.32 -18.58
N ASP A 481 -14.91 -4.05 -18.20
CA ASP A 481 -14.23 -3.83 -16.93
C ASP A 481 -12.82 -4.42 -16.89
N PHE A 482 -11.93 -3.80 -16.12
CA PHE A 482 -10.57 -4.30 -15.92
C PHE A 482 -10.59 -5.54 -15.00
N LYS A 483 -10.21 -6.70 -15.50
CA LYS A 483 -10.31 -7.99 -14.80
C LYS A 483 -9.00 -8.77 -14.85
N THR A 484 -8.81 -9.65 -13.87
CA THR A 484 -7.65 -10.54 -13.75
C THR A 484 -7.98 -11.93 -14.29
N GLY A 485 -7.20 -12.38 -15.27
CA GLY A 485 -7.15 -13.76 -15.68
C GLY A 485 -5.98 -14.50 -15.04
N LEU A 486 -6.21 -15.73 -14.59
CA LEU A 486 -5.17 -16.63 -14.08
C LEU A 486 -4.86 -17.68 -15.16
N ILE A 487 -3.59 -17.77 -15.57
CA ILE A 487 -3.15 -18.64 -16.66
C ILE A 487 -2.03 -19.54 -16.15
N GLU A 488 -2.28 -20.84 -16.10
CA GLU A 488 -1.24 -21.82 -15.77
C GLU A 488 -0.38 -22.09 -17.00
N VAL A 489 0.94 -21.93 -16.87
CA VAL A 489 1.91 -22.24 -17.92
C VAL A 489 3.05 -23.09 -17.38
N LYS A 490 3.78 -23.77 -18.28
CA LYS A 490 4.98 -24.53 -17.92
C LYS A 490 6.21 -23.81 -18.45
N SER A 491 7.13 -23.43 -17.56
CA SER A 491 8.40 -22.84 -17.97
C SER A 491 9.37 -23.87 -18.55
N ILE A 492 10.28 -23.39 -19.39
CA ILE A 492 11.55 -24.07 -19.66
C ILE A 492 12.62 -23.43 -18.75
N LYS A 493 13.73 -24.15 -18.53
CA LYS A 493 14.90 -23.55 -17.89
C LYS A 493 15.51 -22.48 -18.82
N GLY A 494 15.78 -21.29 -18.26
CA GLY A 494 16.24 -20.14 -19.02
C GLY A 494 15.07 -19.24 -19.47
N ARG A 495 15.23 -18.63 -20.61
CA ARG A 495 14.37 -17.57 -21.14
C ARG A 495 13.06 -18.11 -21.70
N ASN A 496 11.94 -17.69 -21.12
CA ASN A 496 10.60 -17.96 -21.59
C ASN A 496 10.02 -16.70 -22.25
N THR A 497 9.22 -16.85 -23.29
CA THR A 497 8.60 -15.73 -24.01
C THR A 497 7.12 -15.66 -23.71
N LEU A 498 6.67 -14.53 -23.21
CA LEU A 498 5.27 -14.17 -23.09
C LEU A 498 4.93 -13.18 -24.21
N LEU A 499 3.94 -13.53 -25.05
CA LEU A 499 3.38 -12.65 -26.07
C LEU A 499 1.89 -12.48 -25.80
N ILE A 500 1.43 -11.24 -25.76
CA ILE A 500 0.04 -10.88 -25.53
C ILE A 500 -0.43 -10.05 -26.72
N LYS A 501 -1.49 -10.47 -27.39
CA LYS A 501 -2.28 -9.62 -28.29
C LYS A 501 -3.40 -9.05 -27.45
N THR A 502 -3.41 -7.75 -27.25
CA THR A 502 -4.48 -7.05 -26.56
C THR A 502 -5.34 -6.30 -27.56
N ILE A 503 -6.64 -6.24 -27.32
CA ILE A 503 -7.64 -5.70 -28.22
C ILE A 503 -8.47 -4.70 -27.44
N ASN A 504 -8.55 -3.47 -27.96
CA ASN A 504 -9.35 -2.39 -27.41
C ASN A 504 -10.69 -2.35 -28.19
N THR A 505 -11.79 -2.66 -27.52
CA THR A 505 -13.13 -2.66 -28.09
C THR A 505 -13.93 -1.43 -27.66
N ASP A 506 -15.16 -1.29 -28.11
CA ASP A 506 -16.02 -0.19 -27.67
C ASP A 506 -16.56 -0.46 -26.26
N ALA A 507 -16.38 0.50 -25.36
CA ALA A 507 -16.85 0.44 -23.98
C ALA A 507 -17.45 1.78 -23.53
N PRO A 508 -18.30 1.80 -22.48
CA PRO A 508 -18.80 3.04 -21.89
C PRO A 508 -17.65 3.99 -21.49
N MET A 509 -17.86 5.29 -21.65
CA MET A 509 -16.80 6.31 -21.52
C MET A 509 -16.05 6.25 -20.18
N ASN A 510 -16.72 5.90 -19.09
CA ASN A 510 -16.15 5.78 -17.75
C ASN A 510 -15.37 4.47 -17.51
N LYS A 511 -15.36 3.55 -18.46
CA LYS A 511 -14.68 2.25 -18.37
C LYS A 511 -13.62 2.06 -19.47
N ARG A 512 -13.33 3.10 -20.22
CA ARG A 512 -12.35 3.07 -21.31
C ARG A 512 -10.95 3.14 -20.73
N MET A 513 -10.31 2.01 -20.66
CA MET A 513 -8.89 1.89 -20.31
C MET A 513 -8.28 0.85 -21.22
N TRP A 514 -7.15 1.15 -21.86
CA TRP A 514 -6.42 0.17 -22.62
C TRP A 514 -5.05 -0.04 -22.02
N ALA A 515 -4.97 -0.98 -21.10
CA ALA A 515 -3.77 -1.30 -20.35
C ALA A 515 -3.70 -2.80 -20.04
N ILE A 516 -2.51 -3.27 -19.76
CA ILE A 516 -2.26 -4.62 -19.23
C ILE A 516 -1.41 -4.53 -17.95
N HIS A 517 -1.62 -5.47 -17.04
CA HIS A 517 -0.80 -5.64 -15.86
C HIS A 517 -0.45 -7.12 -15.67
N VAL A 518 0.83 -7.44 -15.63
CA VAL A 518 1.34 -8.81 -15.58
C VAL A 518 2.16 -9.04 -14.32
N ALA A 519 1.84 -10.12 -13.62
CA ALA A 519 2.68 -10.68 -12.57
C ALA A 519 2.79 -12.20 -12.73
N VAL A 520 3.91 -12.76 -12.32
CA VAL A 520 4.21 -14.19 -12.38
C VAL A 520 4.50 -14.68 -10.98
N GLU A 521 3.77 -15.70 -10.55
CA GLU A 521 4.00 -16.38 -9.29
C GLU A 521 5.07 -17.44 -9.48
N LEU A 522 6.21 -17.26 -8.78
CA LEU A 522 7.31 -18.22 -8.76
C LEU A 522 7.29 -18.98 -7.44
N GLU A 523 7.31 -20.32 -7.50
CA GLU A 523 7.56 -21.12 -6.31
C GLU A 523 9.03 -20.96 -5.88
N GLU A 524 9.26 -20.46 -4.67
CA GLU A 524 10.60 -20.45 -4.07
C GLU A 524 10.96 -21.86 -3.56
N ASN A 525 12.14 -22.32 -3.91
CA ASN A 525 12.69 -23.54 -3.32
C ASN A 525 13.36 -23.16 -1.99
N PRO A 526 12.88 -23.60 -0.82
CA PRO A 526 13.45 -23.22 0.47
C PRO A 526 14.93 -23.60 0.65
N SER A 527 15.52 -24.37 -0.26
CA SER A 527 16.91 -24.85 -0.15
C SER A 527 17.99 -23.92 -0.75
N THR A 528 17.68 -22.77 -1.32
CA THR A 528 18.68 -21.89 -1.96
C THR A 528 19.15 -20.72 -1.11
N PHE A 529 18.64 -20.54 0.10
CA PHE A 529 19.11 -19.52 1.05
C PHE A 529 20.13 -19.99 2.08
N SER A 530 21.01 -20.93 1.74
CA SER A 530 22.28 -21.08 2.45
C SER A 530 23.35 -20.25 1.73
N GLY A 531 23.31 -18.95 1.92
CA GLY A 531 24.36 -18.04 1.49
C GLY A 531 25.67 -18.38 2.21
N LYS A 532 26.47 -19.26 1.64
CA LYS A 532 27.89 -19.22 1.90
C LYS A 532 28.43 -17.97 1.24
N GLU A 533 28.52 -16.88 2.00
CA GLU A 533 29.41 -15.77 1.67
C GLU A 533 30.80 -16.37 1.40
N LYS A 534 31.24 -16.33 0.14
CA LYS A 534 32.66 -16.50 -0.18
C LYS A 534 33.42 -15.34 0.46
N LYS A 535 34.09 -15.60 1.58
CA LYS A 535 35.09 -14.68 2.10
C LYS A 535 36.05 -14.31 0.96
N PRO A 536 36.39 -13.00 0.76
CA PRO A 536 37.39 -12.62 -0.22
C PRO A 536 38.70 -13.32 0.11
N GLY A 537 39.27 -14.00 -0.88
CA GLY A 537 40.48 -14.78 -0.73
C GLY A 537 41.62 -13.94 -0.17
N GLN A 538 42.20 -14.37 0.94
CA GLN A 538 43.48 -13.90 1.42
C GLN A 538 44.53 -14.21 0.36
N GLY A 539 45.04 -13.15 -0.27
CA GLY A 539 46.13 -13.26 -1.24
C GLY A 539 47.34 -13.94 -0.61
N ALA A 540 47.77 -15.03 -1.20
CA ALA A 540 48.98 -15.74 -0.85
C ALA A 540 50.18 -14.82 -0.97
N LYS A 541 50.80 -14.42 0.15
CA LYS A 541 52.11 -13.78 0.21
C LYS A 541 53.17 -14.70 -0.35
N LYS A 542 53.67 -14.43 -1.55
CA LYS A 542 54.90 -15.07 -2.07
C LYS A 542 56.09 -14.62 -1.18
N LYS A 543 56.77 -15.60 -0.56
CA LYS A 543 58.07 -15.36 0.08
C LYS A 543 59.11 -15.03 -0.99
N PRO A 544 60.01 -14.08 -0.75
CA PRO A 544 61.16 -13.84 -1.65
C PRO A 544 62.19 -14.95 -1.49
N LYS A 545 62.66 -15.48 -2.61
CA LYS A 545 63.84 -16.35 -2.65
C LYS A 545 65.09 -15.58 -2.36
N ALA A 546 65.89 -15.98 -1.37
CA ALA A 546 67.23 -15.52 -1.16
C ALA A 546 68.13 -16.10 -2.27
N ASN A 547 68.84 -15.22 -2.98
CA ASN A 547 69.97 -15.61 -3.84
C ASN A 547 71.24 -15.49 -3.02
N LYS A 548 72.02 -16.55 -3.15
CA LYS A 548 73.45 -16.54 -2.88
C LYS A 548 74.18 -15.75 -3.97
#